data_848e56b658367d4a6d553c338530c837
#
_entry.id   848e56b658367d4a6d553c338530c837
#
_cell.length_a   1.000
_cell.length_b   1.000
_cell.length_c   1.000
_cell.angle_alpha   90.00
_cell.angle_beta   90.00
_cell.angle_gamma   90.00
#
_symmetry.space_group_name_H-M   'P 1'
#
loop_
_entity.id
_entity.type
_entity.pdbx_description
1 polymer ?
#
loop_
_entity_poly.entity_id
_entity_poly.type
_entity_poly.pdbx_seq_one_letter_code
_entity_poly.pdbx_strand_id
1 'polypeptide(L)'
;MITARHIRYAIILLTCLYLAACKTTPQISYQRDVQPIFVAKCTDCHTPPYGEGYRQTGLDLGSYTSLMKGSIYGPVVVPGNSKTSPLNMLVEGRAGDLSREMKNRHTPMTEHEIEVLQLWVEQGAPDN
;
A
#
# COMPACT_ATOMS: atom_id res chain seq x y z
N MET A 1 -22.53 35.11 39.29
CA MET A 1 -23.23 35.25 37.98
C MET A 1 -22.22 35.02 36.84
N ILE A 2 -22.35 33.91 36.10
CA ILE A 2 -21.50 33.63 34.94
C ILE A 2 -22.04 34.49 33.79
N THR A 3 -21.25 35.42 33.30
CA THR A 3 -21.66 36.33 32.24
C THR A 3 -21.69 35.61 30.88
N ALA A 4 -22.59 35.99 29.99
CA ALA A 4 -22.74 35.43 28.64
C ALA A 4 -21.40 35.40 27.85
N ARG A 5 -20.45 36.26 28.23
CA ARG A 5 -19.11 36.33 27.64
C ARG A 5 -18.27 35.12 27.98
N HIS A 6 -18.35 34.60 29.21
CA HIS A 6 -17.59 33.39 29.61
C HIS A 6 -18.15 32.13 28.97
N ILE A 7 -19.44 32.05 28.72
CA ILE A 7 -20.07 30.94 28.00
C ILE A 7 -19.59 30.89 26.54
N ARG A 8 -19.52 32.04 25.89
CA ARG A 8 -19.00 32.13 24.49
C ARG A 8 -17.56 31.68 24.39
N TYR A 9 -16.67 32.06 25.30
CA TYR A 9 -15.27 31.60 25.31
C TYR A 9 -15.15 30.11 25.61
N ALA A 10 -15.98 29.58 26.50
CA ALA A 10 -15.99 28.13 26.77
C ALA A 10 -16.44 27.31 25.56
N ILE A 11 -17.42 27.77 24.80
CA ILE A 11 -17.91 27.13 23.58
C ILE A 11 -16.83 27.16 22.48
N ILE A 12 -16.15 28.31 22.30
CA ILE A 12 -15.06 28.44 21.30
C ILE A 12 -13.89 27.55 21.66
N LEU A 13 -13.50 27.46 22.93
CA LEU A 13 -12.42 26.56 23.37
C LEU A 13 -12.80 25.08 23.19
N LEU A 14 -14.04 24.72 23.45
CA LEU A 14 -14.52 23.34 23.26
C LEU A 14 -14.56 22.94 21.79
N THR A 15 -14.97 23.85 20.89
CA THR A 15 -14.97 23.59 19.44
C THR A 15 -13.55 23.48 18.87
N CYS A 16 -12.58 24.27 19.36
CA CYS A 16 -11.18 24.13 18.97
C CYS A 16 -10.57 22.79 19.40
N LEU A 17 -10.96 22.24 20.54
CA LEU A 17 -10.49 20.94 21.03
C LEU A 17 -11.00 19.76 20.17
N TYR A 18 -12.20 19.88 19.62
CA TYR A 18 -12.77 18.86 18.73
C TYR A 18 -12.13 18.80 17.35
N LEU A 19 -11.54 19.88 16.86
CA LEU A 19 -10.86 19.94 15.55
C LEU A 19 -9.43 19.36 15.58
N ALA A 20 -8.84 19.15 16.75
CA ALA A 20 -7.47 18.63 16.89
C ALA A 20 -7.36 17.10 16.78
N ALA A 21 -8.48 16.37 16.68
CA ALA A 21 -8.48 14.92 16.50
C ALA A 21 -8.37 14.49 15.01
N CYS A 22 -7.54 15.16 14.22
CA CYS A 22 -7.11 14.60 12.94
C CYS A 22 -6.32 13.31 13.21
N LYS A 23 -6.92 12.16 13.00
CA LYS A 23 -6.20 10.88 12.93
C LYS A 23 -5.25 10.98 11.74
N THR A 24 -3.99 11.29 11.98
CA THR A 24 -2.95 11.20 10.95
C THR A 24 -2.77 9.73 10.63
N THR A 25 -3.17 9.30 9.43
CA THR A 25 -2.84 7.98 8.92
C THR A 25 -1.32 7.87 8.88
N PRO A 26 -0.71 6.81 9.46
CA PRO A 26 0.73 6.64 9.42
C PRO A 26 1.24 6.67 7.99
N GLN A 27 2.32 7.39 7.74
CA GLN A 27 2.96 7.37 6.43
C GLN A 27 3.70 6.04 6.26
N ILE A 28 3.31 5.29 5.24
CA ILE A 28 3.95 4.03 4.88
C ILE A 28 5.23 4.33 4.10
N SER A 29 6.33 3.71 4.53
CA SER A 29 7.64 3.81 3.87
C SER A 29 7.86 2.60 2.96
N TYR A 30 8.33 2.86 1.73
CA TYR A 30 8.72 1.76 0.84
C TYR A 30 9.80 0.89 1.46
N GLN A 31 10.88 1.49 1.95
CA GLN A 31 12.04 0.76 2.47
C GLN A 31 11.75 0.01 3.76
N ARG A 32 10.97 0.63 4.66
CA ARG A 32 10.71 0.05 5.99
C ARG A 32 9.55 -0.93 6.00
N ASP A 33 8.48 -0.63 5.24
CA ASP A 33 7.20 -1.33 5.39
C ASP A 33 6.86 -2.20 4.16
N VAL A 34 7.19 -1.75 2.94
CA VAL A 34 6.79 -2.42 1.69
C VAL A 34 7.85 -3.39 1.18
N GLN A 35 9.10 -2.95 1.09
CA GLN A 35 10.20 -3.78 0.57
C GLN A 35 10.36 -5.10 1.34
N PRO A 36 10.27 -5.16 2.68
CA PRO A 36 10.33 -6.42 3.42
C PRO A 36 9.23 -7.41 3.02
N ILE A 37 8.02 -6.93 2.70
CA ILE A 37 6.93 -7.78 2.21
C ILE A 37 7.30 -8.39 0.87
N PHE A 38 7.82 -7.60 -0.08
CA PHE A 38 8.25 -8.12 -1.37
C PHE A 38 9.38 -9.14 -1.24
N VAL A 39 10.38 -8.85 -0.40
CA VAL A 39 11.49 -9.80 -0.13
C VAL A 39 10.96 -11.12 0.43
N ALA A 40 10.03 -11.08 1.35
CA ALA A 40 9.51 -12.28 1.99
C ALA A 40 8.54 -13.11 1.13
N LYS A 41 7.86 -12.47 0.16
CA LYS A 41 6.70 -13.09 -0.52
C LYS A 41 6.82 -13.15 -2.05
N CYS A 42 7.65 -12.32 -2.67
CA CYS A 42 7.57 -12.08 -4.10
C CYS A 42 8.89 -12.21 -4.86
N THR A 43 10.02 -11.77 -4.27
CA THR A 43 11.29 -11.67 -4.98
C THR A 43 11.86 -13.00 -5.44
N ASP A 44 11.58 -14.11 -4.76
CA ASP A 44 12.01 -15.44 -5.19
C ASP A 44 11.57 -15.76 -6.63
N CYS A 45 10.37 -15.33 -7.00
CA CYS A 45 9.82 -15.51 -8.34
C CYS A 45 9.98 -14.28 -9.24
N HIS A 46 10.04 -13.07 -8.66
CA HIS A 46 10.06 -11.81 -9.39
C HIS A 46 11.40 -11.09 -9.30
N THR A 47 12.51 -11.82 -9.52
CA THR A 47 13.86 -11.26 -9.59
C THR A 47 14.61 -11.82 -10.80
N PRO A 48 15.27 -10.97 -11.62
CA PRO A 48 16.09 -11.41 -12.72
C PRO A 48 17.35 -12.17 -12.23
N PRO A 49 17.96 -13.05 -13.07
CA PRO A 49 17.43 -13.50 -14.36
C PRO A 49 16.60 -14.78 -14.26
N TYR A 50 16.54 -15.43 -13.09
CA TYR A 50 16.06 -16.81 -12.96
C TYR A 50 14.65 -16.93 -12.37
N GLY A 51 14.09 -15.89 -11.78
CA GLY A 51 12.75 -15.92 -11.23
C GLY A 51 11.70 -16.29 -12.29
N GLU A 52 10.85 -17.28 -11.98
CA GLU A 52 9.83 -17.76 -12.92
C GLU A 52 8.86 -16.65 -13.31
N GLY A 53 8.35 -15.91 -12.33
CA GLY A 53 7.45 -14.77 -12.57
C GLY A 53 8.12 -13.65 -13.35
N TYR A 54 9.41 -13.37 -13.10
CA TYR A 54 10.17 -12.42 -13.90
C TYR A 54 10.26 -12.87 -15.36
N ARG A 55 10.61 -14.13 -15.64
CA ARG A 55 10.72 -14.64 -17.01
C ARG A 55 9.41 -14.60 -17.77
N GLN A 56 8.29 -14.77 -17.09
CA GLN A 56 6.96 -14.76 -17.69
C GLN A 56 6.43 -13.34 -17.93
N THR A 57 6.73 -12.40 -17.04
CA THR A 57 6.09 -11.09 -17.01
C THR A 57 7.05 -9.91 -17.16
N GLY A 58 8.36 -10.13 -17.05
CA GLY A 58 9.34 -9.06 -16.98
C GLY A 58 9.27 -8.22 -15.70
N LEU A 59 8.38 -8.57 -14.76
CA LEU A 59 8.22 -7.83 -13.51
C LEU A 59 9.37 -8.15 -12.56
N ASP A 60 10.15 -7.14 -12.22
CA ASP A 60 11.23 -7.20 -11.24
C ASP A 60 10.84 -6.43 -9.98
N LEU A 61 10.76 -7.15 -8.84
CA LEU A 61 10.40 -6.62 -7.54
C LEU A 61 11.62 -6.41 -6.62
N GLY A 62 12.84 -6.49 -7.18
CA GLY A 62 14.08 -6.32 -6.42
C GLY A 62 14.39 -4.88 -6.01
N SER A 63 13.75 -3.89 -6.62
CA SER A 63 13.93 -2.48 -6.27
C SER A 63 12.67 -1.65 -6.53
N TYR A 64 12.58 -0.48 -5.89
CA TYR A 64 11.52 0.49 -6.17
C TYR A 64 11.48 0.87 -7.65
N THR A 65 12.63 1.21 -8.22
CA THR A 65 12.73 1.63 -9.62
C THR A 65 12.24 0.56 -10.58
N SER A 66 12.60 -0.71 -10.36
CA SER A 66 12.15 -1.82 -11.21
C SER A 66 10.67 -2.11 -11.03
N LEU A 67 10.15 -2.09 -9.80
CA LEU A 67 8.72 -2.22 -9.51
C LEU A 67 7.90 -1.17 -10.28
N MET A 68 8.32 0.10 -10.24
CA MET A 68 7.59 1.19 -10.88
C MET A 68 7.67 1.19 -12.40
N LYS A 69 8.63 0.49 -13.01
CA LYS A 69 8.62 0.20 -14.46
C LYS A 69 7.47 -0.73 -14.84
N GLY A 70 7.05 -1.59 -13.92
CA GLY A 70 5.99 -2.55 -14.16
C GLY A 70 6.46 -3.79 -14.92
N SER A 71 5.53 -4.42 -15.63
CA SER A 71 5.72 -5.65 -16.39
C SER A 71 5.66 -5.39 -17.91
N ILE A 72 5.86 -6.45 -18.72
CA ILE A 72 5.62 -6.39 -20.18
C ILE A 72 4.16 -6.06 -20.53
N TYR A 73 3.24 -6.20 -19.58
CA TYR A 73 1.82 -5.88 -19.74
C TYR A 73 1.46 -4.46 -19.29
N GLY A 74 2.44 -3.72 -18.74
CA GLY A 74 2.26 -2.35 -18.27
C GLY A 74 2.51 -2.16 -16.77
N PRO A 75 2.17 -0.99 -16.24
CA PRO A 75 2.34 -0.65 -14.81
C PRO A 75 1.58 -1.61 -13.92
N VAL A 76 2.20 -2.04 -12.82
CA VAL A 76 1.55 -2.87 -11.79
C VAL A 76 1.13 -2.05 -10.57
N VAL A 77 1.64 -0.83 -10.45
CA VAL A 77 1.28 0.16 -9.43
C VAL A 77 0.72 1.40 -10.12
N VAL A 78 -0.45 1.86 -9.68
CA VAL A 78 -1.06 3.14 -10.06
C VAL A 78 -1.02 4.04 -8.83
N PRO A 79 -0.03 4.94 -8.71
CA PRO A 79 0.09 5.79 -7.53
C PRO A 79 -1.20 6.55 -7.21
N GLY A 80 -1.60 6.53 -5.94
CA GLY A 80 -2.85 7.15 -5.49
C GLY A 80 -4.12 6.34 -5.73
N ASN A 81 -4.02 5.15 -6.35
CA ASN A 81 -5.22 4.35 -6.65
C ASN A 81 -4.99 2.84 -6.46
N SER A 82 -5.14 2.36 -5.23
CA SER A 82 -5.03 0.94 -4.90
C SER A 82 -6.10 0.08 -5.58
N LYS A 83 -7.28 0.65 -5.84
CA LYS A 83 -8.40 -0.09 -6.44
C LYS A 83 -8.12 -0.55 -7.86
N THR A 84 -7.34 0.22 -8.62
CA THR A 84 -7.00 -0.07 -10.01
C THR A 84 -5.56 -0.55 -10.20
N SER A 85 -4.74 -0.56 -9.15
CA SER A 85 -3.39 -1.11 -9.18
C SER A 85 -3.43 -2.63 -9.33
N PRO A 86 -2.86 -3.21 -10.40
CA PRO A 86 -2.81 -4.66 -10.59
C PRO A 86 -2.17 -5.40 -9.41
N LEU A 87 -1.14 -4.83 -8.78
CA LEU A 87 -0.54 -5.35 -7.56
C LEU A 87 -1.59 -5.57 -6.46
N ASN A 88 -2.36 -4.52 -6.13
CA ASN A 88 -3.39 -4.60 -5.09
C ASN A 88 -4.52 -5.55 -5.47
N MET A 89 -4.97 -5.51 -6.74
CA MET A 89 -5.99 -6.43 -7.23
C MET A 89 -5.57 -7.88 -7.05
N LEU A 90 -4.29 -8.20 -7.31
CA LEU A 90 -3.75 -9.54 -7.16
C LEU A 90 -3.75 -10.00 -5.70
N VAL A 91 -3.14 -9.21 -4.81
CA VAL A 91 -2.96 -9.61 -3.40
C VAL A 91 -4.27 -9.61 -2.61
N GLU A 92 -5.23 -8.77 -2.97
CA GLU A 92 -6.57 -8.70 -2.39
C GLU A 92 -7.52 -9.81 -2.91
N GLY A 93 -7.08 -10.60 -3.89
CA GLY A 93 -7.91 -11.68 -4.46
C GLY A 93 -8.89 -11.21 -5.53
N ARG A 94 -8.77 -9.98 -6.04
CA ARG A 94 -9.66 -9.37 -7.03
C ARG A 94 -9.26 -9.63 -8.49
N ALA A 95 -8.11 -10.28 -8.72
CA ALA A 95 -7.62 -10.62 -10.06
C ALA A 95 -8.08 -12.01 -10.55
N GLY A 96 -9.17 -12.52 -10.01
CA GLY A 96 -9.79 -13.78 -10.47
C GLY A 96 -8.87 -15.01 -10.29
N ASP A 97 -8.69 -15.78 -11.37
CA ASP A 97 -7.89 -17.01 -11.34
C ASP A 97 -6.42 -16.74 -11.03
N LEU A 98 -5.88 -15.61 -11.47
CA LEU A 98 -4.51 -15.23 -11.18
C LEU A 98 -4.27 -15.07 -9.66
N SER A 99 -5.19 -14.42 -8.94
CA SER A 99 -5.11 -14.33 -7.48
C SER A 99 -5.19 -15.69 -6.80
N ARG A 100 -6.00 -16.59 -7.33
CA ARG A 100 -6.15 -17.95 -6.79
C ARG A 100 -4.87 -18.76 -7.01
N GLU A 101 -4.29 -18.67 -8.20
CA GLU A 101 -3.04 -19.33 -8.53
C GLU A 101 -1.89 -18.85 -7.63
N MET A 102 -1.77 -17.53 -7.43
CA MET A 102 -0.77 -16.96 -6.55
C MET A 102 -0.90 -17.44 -5.11
N LYS A 103 -2.12 -17.48 -4.56
CA LYS A 103 -2.36 -18.01 -3.21
C LYS A 103 -1.96 -19.48 -3.05
N ASN A 104 -2.12 -20.27 -4.08
CA ASN A 104 -1.78 -21.70 -4.04
C ASN A 104 -0.28 -21.97 -4.15
N ARG A 105 0.47 -21.07 -4.76
CA ARG A 105 1.92 -21.21 -4.98
C ARG A 105 2.78 -20.64 -3.86
N HIS A 106 2.26 -19.71 -3.08
CA HIS A 106 3.05 -18.93 -2.12
C HIS A 106 2.41 -18.92 -0.73
N THR A 107 3.23 -18.58 0.27
CA THR A 107 2.71 -18.30 1.61
C THR A 107 1.70 -17.15 1.52
N PRO A 108 0.47 -17.35 1.96
CA PRO A 108 -0.55 -16.31 1.91
C PRO A 108 -0.08 -15.03 2.60
N MET A 109 -0.48 -13.90 2.06
CA MET A 109 -0.27 -12.61 2.71
C MET A 109 -1.24 -12.46 3.88
N THR A 110 -0.77 -11.86 4.96
CA THR A 110 -1.62 -11.45 6.08
C THR A 110 -2.48 -10.25 5.71
N GLU A 111 -3.59 -10.05 6.41
CA GLU A 111 -4.43 -8.85 6.23
C GLU A 111 -3.62 -7.56 6.43
N HIS A 112 -2.70 -7.55 7.40
CA HIS A 112 -1.83 -6.40 7.65
C HIS A 112 -0.87 -6.11 6.47
N GLU A 113 -0.26 -7.14 5.87
CA GLU A 113 0.61 -6.96 4.69
C GLU A 113 -0.17 -6.40 3.50
N ILE A 114 -1.41 -6.86 3.30
CA ILE A 114 -2.31 -6.35 2.26
C ILE A 114 -2.67 -4.88 2.53
N GLU A 115 -3.01 -4.53 3.77
CA GLU A 115 -3.32 -3.16 4.19
C GLU A 115 -2.14 -2.21 3.99
N VAL A 116 -0.92 -2.65 4.34
CA VAL A 116 0.31 -1.86 4.10
C VAL A 116 0.48 -1.54 2.63
N LEU A 117 0.35 -2.52 1.74
CA LEU A 117 0.45 -2.30 0.29
C LEU A 117 -0.66 -1.38 -0.23
N GLN A 118 -1.87 -1.53 0.29
CA GLN A 118 -2.99 -0.66 -0.07
C GLN A 118 -2.72 0.79 0.32
N LEU A 119 -2.37 1.03 1.59
CA LEU A 119 -2.11 2.37 2.10
C LEU A 119 -0.91 3.02 1.41
N TRP A 120 0.16 2.26 1.15
CA TRP A 120 1.32 2.77 0.42
C TRP A 120 0.94 3.27 -0.96
N VAL A 121 0.16 2.50 -1.72
CA VAL A 121 -0.31 2.90 -3.05
C VAL A 121 -1.24 4.10 -2.96
N GLU A 122 -2.18 4.14 -2.01
CA GLU A 122 -3.09 5.27 -1.81
C GLU A 122 -2.37 6.56 -1.43
N GLN A 123 -1.24 6.46 -0.73
CA GLN A 123 -0.36 7.58 -0.39
C GLN A 123 0.53 8.05 -1.55
N GLY A 124 0.34 7.49 -2.76
CA GLY A 124 1.08 7.88 -3.96
C GLY A 124 2.28 6.99 -4.26
N ALA A 125 2.42 5.86 -3.59
CA ALA A 125 3.52 4.91 -3.74
C ALA A 125 4.90 5.58 -3.64
N PRO A 126 5.22 6.33 -2.57
CA PRO A 126 6.47 7.06 -2.45
C PRO A 126 7.69 6.14 -2.30
N ASP A 127 8.84 6.59 -2.82
CA ASP A 127 10.16 6.01 -2.57
C ASP A 127 10.80 6.68 -1.35
N ASN A 128 10.59 6.14 -0.15
CA ASN A 128 10.98 6.77 1.12
C ASN A 128 11.44 5.76 2.18
#